data_2a9af8cf49a9d4ac2805cd7feaeb59a3
#
_entry.id   2a9af8cf49a9d4ac2805cd7feaeb59a3
#
_cell.length_a   1.000
_cell.length_b   1.000
_cell.length_c   1.000
_cell.angle_alpha   90.00
_cell.angle_beta   90.00
_cell.angle_gamma   90.00
#
_symmetry.space_group_name_H-M   'P 1'
#
loop_
_entity.id
_entity.type
_entity.pdbx_description
1 polymer ?
#
loop_
_entity_poly.entity_id
_entity_poly.type
_entity_poly.pdbx_seq_one_letter_code
_entity_poly.pdbx_strand_id
1 'polypeptide(L)'
;MGLFQTLLRGRTQPQSVPADAPEDSGARDVAAAEEATERYLARLAAMGIPLPNTGSKNGATQAEASRLYDHDPSFVDLLPWAEYLPDEQVMLLEDGRSRAVFFELVPLGTEGRDPNWMQNARDALKEALQNSFDEHETSPWIVQFYAQDEISWDNFQEQLRQYVHPRARGSAFSEMYLALMKHHLEGISKPGGLFVDTAVSKLPWRGQQRRVRMVVYRRIRKADAQIRGQDPAAYLKSICERIQGGLANAGIVASRMGGQEIRNWLIRWFNPHPDHLGKTEADLRRFYELVCRPDEPILQDELPLADGTDFSQNLFYRQPVSDATQGVWLFDAMPHRVIVVDQLNKAPLTGHFTGETLKGDGLNALFDRMPEDTLLCITMVVTPQDMLEGHLQQLSKKAVGDTQASIHTREDVATVRRLIGREHKLYRGSIALFVRGRDHTQLEERCITLSNVLLGAGLVPVEPQNEVGPLNSYLRWLPCNFDPNEKRALEWYTQMMFAQHIANLSPIWGRTTGTGHPGFTLFNRGGAPLTFDPFNKLDRQMNAHGFIFGPTGSGKSASL
;
A
#
# COMPACT_ATOMS: atom_id res chain seq x y z
N MET A 1 -17.59 -12.87 -13.66
CA MET A 1 -18.64 -11.84 -13.77
C MET A 1 -18.23 -10.64 -14.61
N GLY A 2 -16.97 -10.26 -14.71
CA GLY A 2 -16.49 -9.14 -15.54
C GLY A 2 -16.81 -9.27 -17.03
N LEU A 3 -16.71 -10.43 -17.62
CA LEU A 3 -16.99 -10.65 -19.03
C LEU A 3 -18.47 -10.44 -19.41
N PHE A 4 -19.40 -10.71 -18.49
CA PHE A 4 -20.83 -10.53 -18.72
C PHE A 4 -21.26 -9.06 -18.61
N GLN A 5 -20.65 -8.27 -17.74
CA GLN A 5 -20.93 -6.83 -17.64
C GLN A 5 -20.41 -6.05 -18.86
N THR A 6 -19.28 -6.46 -19.43
CA THR A 6 -18.73 -5.84 -20.64
C THR A 6 -19.62 -6.11 -21.86
N LEU A 7 -20.22 -7.28 -21.96
CA LEU A 7 -21.17 -7.62 -23.02
C LEU A 7 -22.51 -6.88 -22.92
N LEU A 8 -22.97 -6.59 -21.69
CA LEU A 8 -24.24 -5.87 -21.47
C LEU A 8 -24.12 -4.34 -21.57
N ARG A 9 -22.94 -3.77 -21.29
CA ARG A 9 -22.71 -2.31 -21.44
C ARG A 9 -22.42 -1.86 -22.87
N GLY A 10 -22.19 -2.78 -23.81
CA GLY A 10 -21.88 -2.49 -25.22
C GLY A 10 -23.08 -2.18 -26.12
N ARG A 11 -24.33 -2.18 -25.60
CA ARG A 11 -25.53 -1.96 -26.42
C ARG A 11 -26.32 -0.72 -26.01
N THR A 12 -25.79 0.45 -26.29
CA THR A 12 -26.60 1.66 -26.44
C THR A 12 -26.06 2.53 -27.55
N GLN A 13 -26.53 2.29 -28.73
CA GLN A 13 -27.05 3.12 -29.84
C GLN A 13 -26.86 2.42 -31.17
N PRO A 14 -27.88 2.37 -32.05
CA PRO A 14 -27.73 1.77 -33.36
C PRO A 14 -27.02 2.75 -34.29
N GLN A 15 -25.73 2.52 -34.55
CA GLN A 15 -25.10 3.04 -35.74
C GLN A 15 -25.41 2.11 -36.92
N SER A 16 -25.89 2.71 -38.00
CA SER A 16 -26.18 2.04 -39.27
C SER A 16 -24.97 1.23 -39.77
N VAL A 17 -25.13 -0.09 -39.79
CA VAL A 17 -24.17 -1.03 -40.37
C VAL A 17 -24.44 -1.09 -41.86
N PRO A 18 -23.41 -1.08 -42.74
CA PRO A 18 -23.59 -1.35 -44.18
C PRO A 18 -24.11 -2.78 -44.36
N ALA A 19 -25.10 -2.92 -45.26
CA ALA A 19 -25.67 -4.17 -45.65
C ALA A 19 -24.64 -4.96 -46.46
N ASP A 20 -23.92 -5.90 -45.82
CA ASP A 20 -23.30 -7.08 -46.45
C ASP A 20 -22.45 -7.80 -45.38
N ALA A 21 -23.12 -8.60 -44.54
CA ALA A 21 -22.47 -9.63 -43.73
C ALA A 21 -23.41 -10.86 -43.66
N PRO A 22 -22.91 -12.09 -43.72
CA PRO A 22 -23.73 -13.29 -43.78
C PRO A 22 -24.53 -13.49 -42.47
N GLU A 23 -25.82 -13.71 -42.63
CA GLU A 23 -26.85 -13.82 -41.57
C GLU A 23 -26.71 -15.04 -40.61
N ASP A 24 -25.65 -15.85 -40.70
CA ASP A 24 -25.61 -17.18 -40.06
C ASP A 24 -24.80 -17.27 -38.78
N SER A 25 -24.07 -16.23 -38.36
CA SER A 25 -23.28 -16.28 -37.13
C SER A 25 -24.07 -15.86 -35.88
N GLY A 26 -24.97 -14.91 -35.99
CA GLY A 26 -25.76 -14.40 -34.85
C GLY A 26 -26.78 -15.41 -34.30
N ALA A 27 -27.32 -16.29 -35.15
CA ALA A 27 -28.28 -17.30 -34.70
C ALA A 27 -27.63 -18.46 -33.94
N ARG A 28 -26.37 -18.79 -34.25
CA ARG A 28 -25.62 -19.81 -33.51
C ARG A 28 -25.17 -19.31 -32.13
N ASP A 29 -24.79 -18.06 -32.03
CA ASP A 29 -24.39 -17.46 -30.74
C ASP A 29 -25.58 -17.30 -29.77
N VAL A 30 -26.77 -17.01 -30.31
CA VAL A 30 -28.00 -16.93 -29.50
C VAL A 30 -28.43 -18.33 -29.05
N ALA A 31 -28.37 -19.33 -29.89
CA ALA A 31 -28.69 -20.71 -29.52
C ALA A 31 -27.72 -21.29 -28.48
N ALA A 32 -26.44 -20.99 -28.62
CA ALA A 32 -25.44 -21.39 -27.63
C ALA A 32 -25.64 -20.70 -26.26
N ALA A 33 -26.06 -19.43 -26.26
CA ALA A 33 -26.38 -18.69 -25.05
C ALA A 33 -27.66 -19.20 -24.36
N GLU A 34 -28.67 -19.57 -25.14
CA GLU A 34 -29.91 -20.19 -24.64
C GLU A 34 -29.64 -21.58 -24.03
N GLU A 35 -28.84 -22.41 -24.71
CA GLU A 35 -28.45 -23.72 -24.16
C GLU A 35 -27.62 -23.62 -22.86
N ALA A 36 -26.71 -22.64 -22.78
CA ALA A 36 -25.96 -22.37 -21.57
C ALA A 36 -26.87 -21.92 -20.42
N THR A 37 -27.87 -21.10 -20.72
CA THR A 37 -28.86 -20.62 -19.75
C THR A 37 -29.74 -21.76 -19.24
N GLU A 38 -30.20 -22.65 -20.12
CA GLU A 38 -30.99 -23.82 -19.73
C GLU A 38 -30.19 -24.79 -18.85
N ARG A 39 -28.93 -25.05 -19.20
CA ARG A 39 -28.04 -25.87 -18.35
C ARG A 39 -27.82 -25.26 -16.96
N TYR A 40 -27.68 -23.94 -16.87
CA TYR A 40 -27.54 -23.22 -15.63
C TYR A 40 -28.81 -23.32 -14.76
N LEU A 41 -29.98 -23.08 -15.35
CA LEU A 41 -31.27 -23.20 -14.67
C LEU A 41 -31.54 -24.65 -14.21
N ALA A 42 -31.19 -25.65 -15.01
CA ALA A 42 -31.29 -27.04 -14.61
C ALA A 42 -30.38 -27.39 -13.42
N ARG A 43 -29.21 -26.77 -13.35
CA ARG A 43 -28.28 -26.94 -12.24
C ARG A 43 -28.79 -26.28 -10.96
N LEU A 44 -29.39 -25.10 -11.04
CA LEU A 44 -30.04 -24.44 -9.90
C LEU A 44 -31.23 -25.27 -9.36
N ALA A 45 -32.05 -25.83 -10.27
CA ALA A 45 -33.14 -26.72 -9.89
C ALA A 45 -32.65 -27.99 -9.18
N ALA A 46 -31.55 -28.58 -9.65
CA ALA A 46 -30.92 -29.74 -9.03
C ALA A 46 -30.35 -29.44 -7.62
N MET A 47 -30.00 -28.17 -7.35
CA MET A 47 -29.53 -27.70 -6.04
C MET A 47 -30.67 -27.29 -5.09
N GLY A 48 -31.96 -27.49 -5.50
CA GLY A 48 -33.11 -27.14 -4.68
C GLY A 48 -33.36 -25.65 -4.51
N ILE A 49 -32.73 -24.82 -5.34
CA ILE A 49 -32.94 -23.38 -5.37
C ILE A 49 -34.24 -23.12 -6.12
N PRO A 50 -35.26 -22.43 -5.53
CA PRO A 50 -36.52 -22.16 -6.22
C PRO A 50 -36.27 -21.32 -7.46
N LEU A 51 -36.57 -21.91 -8.63
CA LEU A 51 -36.52 -21.17 -9.89
C LEU A 51 -37.63 -20.12 -9.91
N PRO A 52 -37.38 -18.92 -10.45
CA PRO A 52 -38.45 -17.96 -10.68
C PRO A 52 -39.53 -18.61 -11.57
N ASN A 53 -40.78 -18.40 -11.19
CA ASN A 53 -41.93 -19.02 -11.84
C ASN A 53 -42.03 -18.59 -13.29
N THR A 54 -41.51 -19.41 -14.22
CA THR A 54 -41.50 -19.16 -15.66
C THR A 54 -42.87 -19.40 -16.34
N GLY A 55 -43.92 -19.53 -15.51
CA GLY A 55 -45.30 -19.80 -15.98
C GLY A 55 -46.08 -18.58 -16.54
N SER A 56 -45.46 -17.41 -16.63
CA SER A 56 -46.08 -16.26 -17.34
C SER A 56 -45.76 -16.32 -18.81
N LYS A 57 -46.78 -16.23 -19.65
CA LYS A 57 -46.65 -16.15 -21.12
C LYS A 57 -45.88 -14.89 -21.60
N ASN A 58 -45.54 -14.01 -20.70
CA ASN A 58 -44.63 -12.90 -20.93
C ASN A 58 -43.35 -13.26 -20.20
N GLY A 59 -42.30 -13.61 -20.91
CA GLY A 59 -40.98 -13.88 -20.33
C GLY A 59 -40.53 -12.72 -19.41
N ALA A 60 -39.69 -13.01 -18.42
CA ALA A 60 -39.16 -12.01 -17.51
C ALA A 60 -38.60 -10.83 -18.32
N THR A 61 -39.01 -9.62 -17.96
CA THR A 61 -38.47 -8.42 -18.59
C THR A 61 -36.98 -8.30 -18.30
N GLN A 62 -36.23 -7.66 -19.18
CA GLN A 62 -34.79 -7.42 -18.98
C GLN A 62 -34.51 -6.74 -17.62
N ALA A 63 -35.47 -5.92 -17.15
CA ALA A 63 -35.41 -5.28 -15.82
C ALA A 63 -35.60 -6.28 -14.67
N GLU A 64 -36.44 -7.30 -14.84
CA GLU A 64 -36.62 -8.37 -13.85
C GLU A 64 -35.44 -9.34 -13.84
N ALA A 65 -34.89 -9.66 -15.02
CA ALA A 65 -33.67 -10.43 -15.12
C ALA A 65 -32.46 -9.68 -14.51
N SER A 66 -32.34 -8.37 -14.74
CA SER A 66 -31.33 -7.52 -14.12
C SER A 66 -31.41 -7.56 -12.59
N ARG A 67 -32.61 -7.52 -11.99
CA ARG A 67 -32.78 -7.58 -10.54
C ARG A 67 -32.33 -8.89 -9.91
N LEU A 68 -32.32 -10.00 -10.65
CA LEU A 68 -31.80 -11.28 -10.17
C LEU A 68 -30.27 -11.26 -10.03
N TYR A 69 -29.60 -10.34 -10.70
CA TYR A 69 -28.15 -10.14 -10.69
C TYR A 69 -27.77 -8.83 -9.96
N ASP A 70 -28.75 -8.02 -9.53
CA ASP A 70 -28.57 -6.83 -8.71
C ASP A 70 -28.33 -7.29 -7.27
N HIS A 71 -27.10 -7.55 -6.94
CA HIS A 71 -26.65 -7.79 -5.56
C HIS A 71 -25.76 -6.63 -5.14
N ASP A 72 -25.70 -6.38 -3.86
CA ASP A 72 -24.76 -5.42 -3.28
C ASP A 72 -23.34 -5.78 -3.71
N PRO A 73 -22.50 -4.78 -4.01
CA PRO A 73 -21.12 -5.03 -4.42
C PRO A 73 -20.38 -5.83 -3.35
N SER A 74 -19.67 -6.86 -3.79
CA SER A 74 -18.76 -7.59 -2.91
C SER A 74 -17.57 -6.69 -2.55
N PHE A 75 -16.83 -7.02 -1.48
CA PHE A 75 -15.62 -6.27 -1.13
C PHE A 75 -14.63 -6.20 -2.31
N VAL A 76 -14.52 -7.27 -3.09
CA VAL A 76 -13.64 -7.34 -4.26
C VAL A 76 -14.02 -6.32 -5.33
N ASP A 77 -15.33 -6.08 -5.53
CA ASP A 77 -15.81 -5.08 -6.51
C ASP A 77 -15.46 -3.63 -6.11
N LEU A 78 -15.05 -3.42 -4.85
CA LEU A 78 -14.63 -2.12 -4.31
C LEU A 78 -13.13 -1.91 -4.38
N LEU A 79 -12.38 -2.90 -4.88
CA LEU A 79 -10.93 -2.84 -4.99
C LEU A 79 -10.47 -2.41 -6.38
N PRO A 80 -9.34 -1.70 -6.47
CA PRO A 80 -8.90 -1.09 -7.71
C PRO A 80 -8.10 -2.02 -8.62
N TRP A 81 -7.60 -3.16 -8.15
CA TRP A 81 -6.63 -3.97 -8.88
C TRP A 81 -7.34 -4.99 -9.78
N ALA A 82 -7.21 -4.83 -11.10
CA ALA A 82 -7.78 -5.74 -12.06
C ALA A 82 -6.78 -6.82 -12.49
N GLU A 83 -5.63 -6.42 -13.03
CA GLU A 83 -4.65 -7.34 -13.60
C GLU A 83 -3.24 -6.77 -13.49
N TYR A 84 -2.24 -7.61 -13.23
CA TYR A 84 -0.84 -7.23 -13.35
C TYR A 84 -0.33 -7.58 -14.75
N LEU A 85 0.25 -6.59 -15.42
CA LEU A 85 0.81 -6.72 -16.77
C LEU A 85 2.34 -6.87 -16.68
N PRO A 86 2.88 -8.12 -16.78
CA PRO A 86 4.30 -8.37 -16.54
C PRO A 86 5.22 -7.71 -17.58
N ASP A 87 4.82 -7.63 -18.84
CA ASP A 87 5.60 -7.02 -19.92
C ASP A 87 5.82 -5.51 -19.68
N GLU A 88 4.80 -4.82 -19.17
CA GLU A 88 4.83 -3.39 -18.85
C GLU A 88 5.31 -3.12 -17.42
N GLN A 89 5.29 -4.14 -16.56
CA GLN A 89 5.53 -4.06 -15.11
C GLN A 89 4.59 -3.06 -14.42
N VAL A 90 3.32 -3.11 -14.75
CA VAL A 90 2.27 -2.23 -14.20
C VAL A 90 1.06 -3.02 -13.73
N MET A 91 0.35 -2.46 -12.78
CA MET A 91 -0.99 -2.92 -12.37
C MET A 91 -2.03 -2.15 -13.17
N LEU A 92 -2.87 -2.86 -13.90
CA LEU A 92 -4.07 -2.31 -14.55
C LEU A 92 -5.16 -2.15 -13.48
N LEU A 93 -5.83 -1.00 -13.48
CA LEU A 93 -6.91 -0.74 -12.53
C LEU A 93 -8.28 -1.10 -13.14
N GLU A 94 -9.31 -1.19 -12.28
CA GLU A 94 -10.66 -1.67 -12.61
C GLU A 94 -11.37 -0.88 -13.72
N ASP A 95 -10.93 0.35 -13.95
CA ASP A 95 -11.47 1.18 -15.04
C ASP A 95 -10.93 0.79 -16.43
N GLY A 96 -10.02 -0.17 -16.52
CA GLY A 96 -9.39 -0.69 -17.73
C GLY A 96 -8.46 0.31 -18.44
N ARG A 97 -8.15 1.44 -17.82
CA ARG A 97 -7.33 2.54 -18.40
C ARG A 97 -6.22 3.01 -17.50
N SER A 98 -6.54 3.17 -16.23
CA SER A 98 -5.60 3.64 -15.21
C SER A 98 -4.58 2.56 -14.91
N ARG A 99 -3.34 2.98 -14.71
CA ARG A 99 -2.21 2.10 -14.41
C ARG A 99 -1.47 2.59 -13.19
N ALA A 100 -0.91 1.65 -12.45
CA ALA A 100 -0.12 1.91 -11.27
C ALA A 100 1.21 1.15 -11.29
N VAL A 101 2.24 1.74 -10.71
CA VAL A 101 3.53 1.09 -10.46
C VAL A 101 3.79 1.05 -8.97
N PHE A 102 4.22 -0.09 -8.49
CA PHE A 102 4.59 -0.34 -7.11
C PHE A 102 6.11 -0.44 -6.99
N PHE A 103 6.63 0.19 -5.95
CA PHE A 103 8.05 0.15 -5.61
C PHE A 103 8.24 -0.33 -4.19
N GLU A 104 9.28 -1.11 -3.97
CA GLU A 104 9.85 -1.30 -2.66
C GLU A 104 11.02 -0.35 -2.47
N LEU A 105 11.03 0.36 -1.34
CA LEU A 105 12.06 1.32 -0.98
C LEU A 105 12.93 0.75 0.13
N VAL A 106 14.25 0.91 -0.01
CA VAL A 106 15.19 0.63 1.08
C VAL A 106 15.34 1.91 1.91
N PRO A 107 14.88 1.93 3.18
CA PRO A 107 15.00 3.11 4.03
C PRO A 107 16.45 3.51 4.26
N LEU A 108 16.69 4.81 4.37
CA LEU A 108 18.00 5.37 4.67
C LEU A 108 18.36 5.14 6.14
N GLY A 109 19.48 4.48 6.40
CA GLY A 109 20.02 4.33 7.75
C GLY A 109 20.43 5.69 8.32
N THR A 110 19.88 6.05 9.48
CA THR A 110 20.10 7.35 10.12
C THR A 110 21.16 7.30 11.22
N GLU A 111 21.62 6.13 11.61
CA GLU A 111 22.61 5.95 12.68
C GLU A 111 23.93 6.63 12.33
N GLY A 112 24.41 7.48 13.24
CA GLY A 112 25.66 8.20 13.08
C GLY A 112 25.67 9.26 11.98
N ARG A 113 24.50 9.61 11.43
CA ARG A 113 24.39 10.66 10.41
C ARG A 113 24.20 12.03 11.04
N ASP A 114 24.83 13.02 10.40
CA ASP A 114 24.70 14.42 10.76
C ASP A 114 23.29 14.94 10.39
N PRO A 115 22.68 15.83 11.19
CA PRO A 115 21.42 16.48 10.86
C PRO A 115 21.39 17.17 9.49
N ASN A 116 22.52 17.75 9.04
CA ASN A 116 22.62 18.36 7.71
C ASN A 116 22.48 17.31 6.61
N TRP A 117 23.05 16.12 6.79
CA TRP A 117 22.89 15.03 5.83
C TRP A 117 21.42 14.62 5.70
N MET A 118 20.70 14.53 6.81
CA MET A 118 19.26 14.22 6.78
C MET A 118 18.47 15.33 6.06
N GLN A 119 18.81 16.58 6.28
CA GLN A 119 18.17 17.70 5.57
C GLN A 119 18.45 17.65 4.07
N ASN A 120 19.68 17.37 3.65
CA ASN A 120 20.05 17.23 2.24
C ASN A 120 19.27 16.07 1.56
N ALA A 121 19.17 14.92 2.23
CA ALA A 121 18.40 13.79 1.71
C ALA A 121 16.89 14.13 1.60
N ARG A 122 16.33 14.83 2.60
CA ARG A 122 14.98 15.36 2.54
C ARG A 122 14.78 16.32 1.36
N ASP A 123 15.71 17.24 1.15
CA ASP A 123 15.62 18.22 0.08
C ASP A 123 15.71 17.56 -1.31
N ALA A 124 16.57 16.54 -1.45
CA ALA A 124 16.63 15.74 -2.66
C ALA A 124 15.32 14.98 -2.92
N LEU A 125 14.70 14.40 -1.88
CA LEU A 125 13.37 13.79 -2.00
C LEU A 125 12.31 14.83 -2.38
N LYS A 126 12.30 16.00 -1.71
CA LYS A 126 11.39 17.11 -2.07
C LYS A 126 11.51 17.48 -3.54
N GLU A 127 12.74 17.64 -4.05
CA GLU A 127 12.99 17.95 -5.45
C GLU A 127 12.51 16.83 -6.38
N ALA A 128 12.75 15.57 -6.02
CA ALA A 128 12.24 14.42 -6.77
C ALA A 128 10.72 14.46 -6.89
N LEU A 129 10.01 14.73 -5.79
CA LEU A 129 8.55 14.84 -5.77
C LEU A 129 8.04 16.07 -6.56
N GLN A 130 8.76 17.18 -6.55
CA GLN A 130 8.37 18.41 -7.24
C GLN A 130 8.61 18.37 -8.76
N ASN A 131 9.64 17.66 -9.21
CA ASN A 131 10.12 17.73 -10.58
C ASN A 131 9.74 16.51 -11.44
N SER A 132 9.22 15.45 -10.83
CA SER A 132 8.90 14.23 -11.57
C SER A 132 7.56 14.27 -12.30
N PHE A 133 6.64 15.12 -11.88
CA PHE A 133 5.26 15.14 -12.38
C PHE A 133 4.95 16.39 -13.19
N ASP A 134 4.11 16.24 -14.21
CA ASP A 134 3.44 17.35 -14.86
C ASP A 134 2.21 17.74 -14.03
N GLU A 135 2.17 18.99 -13.57
CA GLU A 135 1.11 19.51 -12.70
C GLU A 135 -0.15 19.89 -13.47
N HIS A 136 -0.04 20.11 -14.78
CA HIS A 136 -1.14 20.55 -15.63
C HIS A 136 -1.93 19.40 -16.26
N GLU A 137 -1.68 18.16 -15.80
CA GLU A 137 -2.47 17.01 -16.22
C GLU A 137 -3.90 17.11 -15.68
N THR A 138 -4.87 16.82 -16.56
CA THR A 138 -6.29 16.84 -16.21
C THR A 138 -6.67 15.80 -15.18
N SER A 139 -5.96 14.66 -15.18
CA SER A 139 -6.05 13.62 -14.16
C SER A 139 -4.80 13.68 -13.28
N PRO A 140 -4.93 14.08 -11.99
CA PRO A 140 -3.78 14.28 -11.12
C PRO A 140 -2.97 13.01 -10.88
N TRP A 141 -1.64 13.16 -10.77
CA TRP A 141 -0.76 12.10 -10.29
C TRP A 141 -0.90 11.92 -8.78
N ILE A 142 -0.84 10.68 -8.35
CA ILE A 142 -0.94 10.29 -6.95
C ILE A 142 0.28 9.46 -6.59
N VAL A 143 0.89 9.79 -5.45
CA VAL A 143 1.98 9.03 -4.84
C VAL A 143 1.52 8.62 -3.44
N GLN A 144 1.58 7.35 -3.15
CA GLN A 144 1.29 6.81 -1.82
C GLN A 144 2.52 6.12 -1.27
N PHE A 145 2.90 6.48 -0.04
CA PHE A 145 3.95 5.79 0.71
C PHE A 145 3.32 4.94 1.78
N TYR A 146 3.75 3.69 1.89
CA TYR A 146 3.31 2.74 2.90
C TYR A 146 4.49 2.29 3.74
N ALA A 147 4.31 2.25 5.06
CA ALA A 147 5.28 1.67 5.97
C ALA A 147 4.60 0.68 6.90
N GLN A 148 5.22 -0.48 7.07
CA GLN A 148 4.74 -1.56 7.92
C GLN A 148 5.92 -2.33 8.50
N ASP A 149 5.79 -2.78 9.74
CA ASP A 149 6.72 -3.70 10.36
C ASP A 149 6.20 -5.13 10.14
N GLU A 150 6.93 -5.92 9.35
CA GLU A 150 6.57 -7.28 8.96
C GLU A 150 7.42 -8.31 9.71
N ILE A 151 6.80 -9.44 10.07
CA ILE A 151 7.45 -10.59 10.71
C ILE A 151 7.77 -11.73 9.73
N SER A 152 7.60 -11.49 8.42
CA SER A 152 7.95 -12.45 7.39
C SER A 152 9.46 -12.44 7.12
N TRP A 153 10.08 -13.60 7.22
CA TRP A 153 11.51 -13.79 7.05
C TRP A 153 11.89 -14.47 5.74
N ASP A 154 10.93 -14.73 4.85
CA ASP A 154 11.14 -15.54 3.65
C ASP A 154 12.27 -14.98 2.77
N ASN A 155 12.28 -13.67 2.53
CA ASN A 155 13.33 -13.01 1.75
C ASN A 155 14.71 -13.13 2.41
N PHE A 156 14.77 -12.99 3.74
CA PHE A 156 16.02 -13.12 4.47
C PHE A 156 16.52 -14.56 4.52
N GLN A 157 15.64 -15.52 4.67
CA GLN A 157 15.99 -16.95 4.60
C GLN A 157 16.52 -17.34 3.22
N GLU A 158 15.90 -16.83 2.15
CA GLU A 158 16.37 -17.06 0.79
C GLU A 158 17.73 -16.40 0.56
N GLN A 159 17.96 -15.20 1.07
CA GLN A 159 19.26 -14.53 1.03
C GLN A 159 20.33 -15.35 1.76
N LEU A 160 20.03 -15.90 2.94
CA LEU A 160 20.92 -16.81 3.65
C LEU A 160 21.24 -18.04 2.80
N ARG A 161 20.21 -18.69 2.21
CA ARG A 161 20.38 -19.88 1.36
C ARG A 161 21.27 -19.60 0.14
N GLN A 162 21.05 -18.48 -0.53
CA GLN A 162 21.84 -18.08 -1.70
C GLN A 162 23.29 -17.77 -1.34
N TYR A 163 23.54 -17.25 -0.15
CA TYR A 163 24.89 -16.91 0.32
C TYR A 163 25.71 -18.11 0.77
N VAL A 164 25.09 -19.26 1.02
CA VAL A 164 25.82 -20.51 1.33
C VAL A 164 26.77 -20.82 0.19
N HIS A 165 28.07 -21.07 0.56
CA HIS A 165 29.10 -21.40 -0.41
C HIS A 165 28.65 -22.58 -1.31
N PRO A 166 28.84 -22.52 -2.63
CA PRO A 166 28.31 -23.54 -3.57
C PRO A 166 28.63 -24.98 -3.21
N ARG A 167 29.83 -25.24 -2.63
CA ARG A 167 30.23 -26.58 -2.19
C ARG A 167 29.50 -27.09 -0.94
N ALA A 168 28.90 -26.19 -0.18
CA ALA A 168 28.17 -26.51 1.06
C ALA A 168 26.64 -26.53 0.87
N ARG A 169 26.16 -26.09 -0.28
CA ARG A 169 24.71 -26.07 -0.59
C ARG A 169 24.16 -27.50 -0.56
N GLY A 170 23.02 -27.68 0.12
CA GLY A 170 22.38 -28.98 0.28
C GLY A 170 23.11 -29.94 1.23
N SER A 171 24.20 -29.52 1.90
CA SER A 171 24.81 -30.34 2.95
C SER A 171 23.93 -30.36 4.20
N ALA A 172 23.95 -31.47 4.94
CA ALA A 172 23.18 -31.62 6.18
C ALA A 172 23.47 -30.50 7.20
N PHE A 173 24.71 -30.02 7.24
CA PHE A 173 25.09 -28.88 8.10
C PHE A 173 24.42 -27.58 7.68
N SER A 174 24.42 -27.24 6.39
CA SER A 174 23.79 -26.01 5.89
C SER A 174 22.29 -26.04 6.07
N GLU A 175 21.64 -27.17 5.81
CA GLU A 175 20.19 -27.31 6.01
C GLU A 175 19.81 -27.21 7.49
N MET A 176 20.61 -27.81 8.38
CA MET A 176 20.39 -27.69 9.83
C MET A 176 20.58 -26.24 10.30
N TYR A 177 21.59 -25.52 9.79
CA TYR A 177 21.81 -24.11 10.11
C TYR A 177 20.62 -23.24 9.67
N LEU A 178 20.14 -23.42 8.43
CA LEU A 178 19.00 -22.68 7.91
C LEU A 178 17.72 -22.98 8.72
N ALA A 179 17.50 -24.23 9.12
CA ALA A 179 16.37 -24.61 9.96
C ALA A 179 16.47 -23.98 11.37
N LEU A 180 17.64 -23.98 11.99
CA LEU A 180 17.86 -23.33 13.30
C LEU A 180 17.66 -21.82 13.20
N MET A 181 18.16 -21.18 12.14
CA MET A 181 17.96 -19.74 11.93
C MET A 181 16.49 -19.42 11.76
N LYS A 182 15.76 -20.23 10.99
CA LYS A 182 14.32 -20.09 10.83
C LYS A 182 13.60 -20.13 12.18
N HIS A 183 13.86 -21.17 12.96
CA HIS A 183 13.26 -21.33 14.29
C HIS A 183 13.61 -20.16 15.24
N HIS A 184 14.87 -19.67 15.17
CA HIS A 184 15.29 -18.50 15.94
C HIS A 184 14.50 -17.24 15.54
N LEU A 185 14.37 -16.96 14.24
CA LEU A 185 13.63 -15.80 13.72
C LEU A 185 12.15 -15.85 14.14
N GLU A 186 11.51 -17.00 14.05
CA GLU A 186 10.14 -17.20 14.54
C GLU A 186 10.03 -16.95 16.06
N GLY A 187 11.02 -17.39 16.81
CA GLY A 187 11.09 -17.21 18.26
C GLY A 187 11.16 -15.76 18.70
N ILE A 188 11.97 -14.94 18.02
CA ILE A 188 12.16 -13.51 18.35
C ILE A 188 11.04 -12.61 17.82
N SER A 189 10.17 -13.13 16.93
CA SER A 189 9.10 -12.37 16.28
C SER A 189 7.74 -12.44 16.99
N LYS A 190 7.69 -13.06 18.15
CA LYS A 190 6.46 -13.24 18.90
C LYS A 190 5.81 -11.90 19.30
N PRO A 191 4.48 -11.81 19.29
CA PRO A 191 3.76 -10.61 19.72
C PRO A 191 4.16 -10.18 21.14
N GLY A 192 4.22 -8.88 21.39
CA GLY A 192 4.62 -8.31 22.68
C GLY A 192 6.12 -8.17 22.88
N GLY A 193 6.94 -8.65 21.93
CA GLY A 193 8.38 -8.55 21.97
C GLY A 193 9.06 -9.58 22.87
N LEU A 194 10.39 -9.66 22.75
CA LEU A 194 11.21 -10.61 23.50
C LEU A 194 11.66 -10.05 24.85
N PHE A 195 11.98 -8.77 24.89
CA PHE A 195 12.39 -8.02 26.09
C PHE A 195 12.11 -6.53 25.89
N VAL A 196 12.14 -5.77 26.97
CA VAL A 196 12.11 -4.30 26.90
C VAL A 196 13.54 -3.76 26.85
N ASP A 197 13.86 -2.99 25.81
CA ASP A 197 15.15 -2.30 25.71
C ASP A 197 15.19 -1.14 26.70
N THR A 198 15.63 -1.41 27.93
CA THR A 198 15.73 -0.41 29.00
C THR A 198 16.92 0.53 28.84
N ALA A 199 17.85 0.22 27.94
CA ALA A 199 19.07 1.00 27.76
C ALA A 199 18.86 2.21 26.84
N VAL A 200 18.20 2.01 25.70
CA VAL A 200 18.16 3.01 24.62
C VAL A 200 16.73 3.37 24.20
N SER A 201 15.96 2.44 23.66
CA SER A 201 14.65 2.78 23.07
C SER A 201 13.53 2.95 24.10
N LYS A 202 13.64 2.31 25.25
CA LYS A 202 12.61 2.18 26.28
C LYS A 202 11.32 1.49 25.80
N LEU A 203 11.43 0.73 24.72
CA LEU A 203 10.31 0.03 24.08
C LEU A 203 10.54 -1.49 24.09
N PRO A 204 9.49 -2.29 23.92
CA PRO A 204 9.62 -3.72 23.65
C PRO A 204 10.43 -3.93 22.36
N TRP A 205 11.38 -4.86 22.41
CA TRP A 205 12.16 -5.26 21.25
C TRP A 205 11.60 -6.56 20.66
N ARG A 206 11.38 -6.55 19.35
CA ARG A 206 10.84 -7.66 18.58
C ARG A 206 11.62 -7.81 17.28
N GLY A 207 11.85 -9.07 16.85
CA GLY A 207 12.37 -9.34 15.52
C GLY A 207 11.32 -9.01 14.47
N GLN A 208 11.60 -8.01 13.63
CA GLN A 208 10.71 -7.55 12.56
C GLN A 208 11.49 -6.74 11.53
N GLN A 209 10.94 -6.63 10.32
CA GLN A 209 11.53 -5.83 9.25
C GLN A 209 10.58 -4.70 8.87
N ARG A 210 11.08 -3.48 8.91
CA ARG A 210 10.35 -2.33 8.36
C ARG A 210 10.41 -2.36 6.85
N ARG A 211 9.25 -2.55 6.22
CA ARG A 211 9.09 -2.51 4.78
C ARG A 211 8.47 -1.18 4.40
N VAL A 212 9.07 -0.52 3.42
CA VAL A 212 8.55 0.73 2.88
C VAL A 212 8.24 0.53 1.42
N ARG A 213 7.03 0.90 1.02
CA ARG A 213 6.55 0.78 -0.35
C ARG A 213 6.05 2.12 -0.85
N MET A 214 6.21 2.34 -2.13
CA MET A 214 5.70 3.53 -2.81
C MET A 214 4.87 3.08 -4.01
N VAL A 215 3.70 3.70 -4.15
CA VAL A 215 2.79 3.46 -5.28
C VAL A 215 2.62 4.75 -6.04
N VAL A 216 2.79 4.70 -7.36
CA VAL A 216 2.62 5.84 -8.27
C VAL A 216 1.55 5.51 -9.28
N TYR A 217 0.51 6.32 -9.35
CA TYR A 217 -0.60 6.09 -10.27
C TYR A 217 -1.37 7.38 -10.58
N ARG A 218 -2.28 7.28 -11.52
CA ARG A 218 -3.34 8.28 -11.74
C ARG A 218 -4.63 7.61 -12.19
N ARG A 219 -5.75 8.24 -11.85
CA ARG A 219 -7.08 7.85 -12.29
C ARG A 219 -7.45 8.61 -13.56
N ILE A 220 -7.42 7.92 -14.72
CA ILE A 220 -7.62 8.54 -16.02
C ILE A 220 -9.12 8.68 -16.31
N ARG A 221 -9.61 9.91 -16.51
CA ARG A 221 -11.00 10.17 -16.92
C ARG A 221 -11.26 9.64 -18.34
N LYS A 222 -12.50 9.22 -18.61
CA LYS A 222 -12.90 8.78 -19.96
C LYS A 222 -12.61 9.82 -21.06
N ALA A 223 -12.82 11.09 -20.74
CA ALA A 223 -12.56 12.19 -21.67
C ALA A 223 -11.07 12.37 -21.98
N ASP A 224 -10.19 12.05 -21.05
CA ASP A 224 -8.74 12.26 -21.17
C ASP A 224 -8.07 11.11 -21.92
N ALA A 225 -8.67 9.91 -21.92
CA ALA A 225 -8.14 8.72 -22.60
C ALA A 225 -8.07 8.87 -24.14
N GLN A 226 -8.86 9.78 -24.73
CA GLN A 226 -8.95 9.97 -26.16
C GLN A 226 -8.06 11.10 -26.72
N ILE A 227 -7.46 11.94 -25.86
CA ILE A 227 -6.90 13.23 -26.26
C ILE A 227 -5.44 13.14 -26.72
N ARG A 228 -4.68 12.14 -26.32
CA ARG A 228 -3.24 12.07 -26.68
C ARG A 228 -2.86 10.69 -27.19
N GLY A 229 -2.31 10.65 -28.39
CA GLY A 229 -1.71 9.45 -29.00
C GLY A 229 -0.43 8.97 -28.29
N GLN A 230 -0.32 9.17 -26.98
CA GLN A 230 0.73 8.62 -26.14
C GLN A 230 0.23 7.36 -25.45
N ASP A 231 1.01 6.30 -25.55
CA ASP A 231 0.78 5.08 -24.79
C ASP A 231 0.83 5.40 -23.28
N PRO A 232 -0.25 5.14 -22.53
CA PRO A 232 -0.30 5.41 -21.10
C PRO A 232 0.78 4.67 -20.29
N ALA A 233 1.18 3.48 -20.74
CA ALA A 233 2.22 2.70 -20.09
C ALA A 233 3.61 3.32 -20.29
N ALA A 234 3.93 3.73 -21.52
CA ALA A 234 5.19 4.41 -21.83
C ALA A 234 5.33 5.74 -21.06
N TYR A 235 4.22 6.47 -20.92
CA TYR A 235 4.23 7.72 -20.15
C TYR A 235 4.44 7.48 -18.65
N LEU A 236 3.72 6.53 -18.06
CA LEU A 236 3.91 6.12 -16.66
C LEU A 236 5.36 5.64 -16.43
N LYS A 237 5.92 4.89 -17.36
CA LYS A 237 7.31 4.44 -17.30
C LYS A 237 8.28 5.62 -17.22
N SER A 238 8.09 6.66 -18.04
CA SER A 238 8.95 7.86 -18.02
C SER A 238 8.87 8.63 -16.70
N ILE A 239 7.68 8.71 -16.09
CA ILE A 239 7.49 9.31 -14.76
C ILE A 239 8.23 8.49 -13.70
N CYS A 240 8.08 7.16 -13.74
CA CYS A 240 8.74 6.27 -12.79
C CYS A 240 10.27 6.35 -12.88
N GLU A 241 10.83 6.43 -14.08
CA GLU A 241 12.27 6.60 -14.29
C GLU A 241 12.77 7.94 -13.71
N ARG A 242 12.01 9.02 -13.86
CA ARG A 242 12.34 10.33 -13.26
C ARG A 242 12.32 10.26 -11.73
N ILE A 243 11.28 9.64 -11.15
CA ILE A 243 11.19 9.45 -9.69
C ILE A 243 12.35 8.61 -9.18
N GLN A 244 12.63 7.45 -9.81
CA GLN A 244 13.74 6.59 -9.41
C GLN A 244 15.08 7.32 -9.46
N GLY A 245 15.33 8.10 -10.51
CA GLY A 245 16.52 8.94 -10.61
C GLY A 245 16.60 9.98 -9.48
N GLY A 246 15.49 10.64 -9.17
CA GLY A 246 15.40 11.59 -8.07
C GLY A 246 15.62 10.95 -6.70
N LEU A 247 15.03 9.79 -6.46
CA LEU A 247 15.23 9.00 -5.23
C LEU A 247 16.69 8.53 -5.09
N ALA A 248 17.29 8.07 -6.18
CA ALA A 248 18.70 7.67 -6.20
C ALA A 248 19.63 8.83 -5.82
N ASN A 249 19.34 10.06 -6.26
CA ASN A 249 20.07 11.26 -5.84
C ASN A 249 19.94 11.52 -4.33
N ALA A 250 18.82 11.15 -3.72
CA ALA A 250 18.63 11.18 -2.27
C ALA A 250 19.30 10.00 -1.55
N GLY A 251 19.89 9.06 -2.28
CA GLY A 251 20.48 7.82 -1.74
C GLY A 251 19.45 6.72 -1.46
N ILE A 252 18.21 6.87 -1.93
CA ILE A 252 17.13 5.90 -1.72
C ILE A 252 17.12 4.92 -2.88
N VAL A 253 17.23 3.63 -2.57
CA VAL A 253 17.08 2.56 -3.56
C VAL A 253 15.59 2.24 -3.71
N ALA A 254 15.08 2.36 -4.93
CA ALA A 254 13.70 2.04 -5.29
C ALA A 254 13.68 0.91 -6.33
N SER A 255 13.17 -0.25 -5.96
CA SER A 255 13.01 -1.40 -6.83
C SER A 255 11.56 -1.58 -7.23
N ARG A 256 11.27 -1.82 -8.51
CA ARG A 256 9.91 -2.14 -8.96
C ARG A 256 9.48 -3.48 -8.40
N MET A 257 8.26 -3.55 -7.92
CA MET A 257 7.64 -4.78 -7.45
C MET A 257 6.94 -5.50 -8.60
N GLY A 258 7.19 -6.80 -8.73
CA GLY A 258 6.44 -7.68 -9.60
C GLY A 258 5.07 -8.06 -9.03
N GLY A 259 4.20 -8.66 -9.87
CA GLY A 259 2.85 -9.05 -9.46
C GLY A 259 2.85 -9.99 -8.26
N GLN A 260 3.79 -10.93 -8.20
CA GLN A 260 3.92 -11.85 -7.06
C GLN A 260 4.31 -11.13 -5.75
N GLU A 261 5.17 -10.11 -5.82
CA GLU A 261 5.57 -9.34 -4.63
C GLU A 261 4.42 -8.47 -4.12
N ILE A 262 3.66 -7.84 -5.03
CA ILE A 262 2.47 -7.07 -4.71
C ILE A 262 1.42 -7.99 -4.07
N ARG A 263 1.18 -9.16 -4.66
CA ARG A 263 0.27 -10.16 -4.12
C ARG A 263 0.70 -10.62 -2.72
N ASN A 264 1.97 -10.95 -2.51
CA ASN A 264 2.49 -11.40 -1.23
C ASN A 264 2.33 -10.35 -0.12
N TRP A 265 2.38 -9.07 -0.48
CA TRP A 265 2.08 -7.98 0.44
C TRP A 265 0.59 -7.93 0.79
N LEU A 266 -0.29 -7.87 -0.22
CA LEU A 266 -1.72 -7.64 -0.04
C LEU A 266 -2.44 -8.85 0.53
N ILE A 267 -2.07 -10.08 0.13
CA ILE A 267 -2.71 -11.29 0.64
C ILE A 267 -2.54 -11.45 2.15
N ARG A 268 -1.38 -11.07 2.69
CA ARG A 268 -1.13 -11.10 4.15
C ARG A 268 -1.90 -10.01 4.89
N TRP A 269 -2.20 -8.91 4.23
CA TRP A 269 -3.01 -7.84 4.79
C TRP A 269 -4.46 -8.27 4.95
N PHE A 270 -5.02 -8.91 3.92
CA PHE A 270 -6.42 -9.30 3.86
C PHE A 270 -6.72 -10.70 4.42
N ASN A 271 -5.71 -11.50 4.70
CA ASN A 271 -5.85 -12.81 5.34
C ASN A 271 -4.91 -12.88 6.55
N PRO A 272 -5.21 -12.14 7.62
CA PRO A 272 -4.32 -12.04 8.78
C PRO A 272 -4.30 -13.32 9.62
N HIS A 273 -5.36 -14.14 9.56
CA HIS A 273 -5.50 -15.37 10.33
C HIS A 273 -6.37 -16.42 9.61
N PRO A 274 -5.86 -17.05 8.54
CA PRO A 274 -6.63 -18.00 7.74
C PRO A 274 -6.82 -19.35 8.48
N ASP A 275 -7.73 -19.37 9.44
CA ASP A 275 -8.01 -20.52 10.32
C ASP A 275 -8.46 -21.79 9.60
N HIS A 276 -9.04 -21.64 8.42
CA HIS A 276 -9.64 -22.72 7.63
C HIS A 276 -8.62 -23.66 6.98
N LEU A 277 -7.34 -23.31 6.99
CA LEU A 277 -6.27 -24.10 6.36
C LEU A 277 -5.35 -24.82 7.36
N GLY A 278 -5.64 -24.70 8.64
CA GLY A 278 -4.78 -25.18 9.70
C GLY A 278 -3.94 -24.05 10.33
N LYS A 279 -3.24 -24.39 11.41
CA LYS A 279 -2.53 -23.41 12.24
C LYS A 279 -1.03 -23.45 12.06
N THR A 280 -0.53 -24.31 11.17
CA THR A 280 0.90 -24.46 10.95
C THR A 280 1.40 -23.48 9.87
N GLU A 281 2.66 -23.09 9.96
CA GLU A 281 3.30 -22.28 8.92
C GLU A 281 3.30 -22.98 7.54
N ALA A 282 3.35 -24.31 7.53
CA ALA A 282 3.23 -25.09 6.31
C ALA A 282 1.85 -24.92 5.65
N ASP A 283 0.79 -24.86 6.46
CA ASP A 283 -0.58 -24.62 5.98
C ASP A 283 -0.73 -23.21 5.43
N LEU A 284 -0.17 -22.21 6.11
CA LEU A 284 -0.14 -20.82 5.64
C LEU A 284 0.62 -20.67 4.31
N ARG A 285 1.78 -21.33 4.21
CA ARG A 285 2.56 -21.35 2.97
C ARG A 285 1.77 -21.97 1.83
N ARG A 286 1.15 -23.14 2.08
CA ARG A 286 0.31 -23.81 1.10
C ARG A 286 -0.87 -22.95 0.66
N PHE A 287 -1.47 -22.19 1.56
CA PHE A 287 -2.51 -21.22 1.22
C PHE A 287 -2.00 -20.17 0.22
N TYR A 288 -0.84 -19.58 0.49
CA TYR A 288 -0.28 -18.55 -0.39
C TYR A 288 0.25 -19.13 -1.73
N GLU A 289 0.51 -20.43 -1.80
CA GLU A 289 0.90 -21.14 -3.02
C GLU A 289 -0.29 -21.60 -3.89
N LEU A 290 -1.46 -21.82 -3.28
CA LEU A 290 -2.67 -22.30 -3.97
C LEU A 290 -3.36 -21.23 -4.82
N VAL A 291 -3.02 -19.99 -4.63
CA VAL A 291 -3.62 -18.88 -5.38
C VAL A 291 -2.83 -18.67 -6.68
N CYS A 292 -3.55 -18.37 -7.77
CA CYS A 292 -2.93 -18.13 -9.07
C CYS A 292 -1.78 -17.14 -8.99
N ARG A 293 -0.70 -17.42 -9.68
CA ARG A 293 0.43 -16.51 -9.78
C ARG A 293 0.09 -15.40 -10.78
N PRO A 294 0.11 -14.15 -10.38
CA PRO A 294 -0.34 -13.05 -11.23
C PRO A 294 0.57 -12.78 -12.44
N ASP A 295 1.77 -13.36 -12.45
CA ASP A 295 2.77 -13.22 -13.53
C ASP A 295 2.79 -14.45 -14.47
N GLU A 296 1.99 -15.49 -14.22
CA GLU A 296 1.94 -16.65 -15.09
C GLU A 296 0.97 -16.38 -16.24
N PRO A 297 1.39 -16.62 -17.50
CA PRO A 297 0.48 -16.51 -18.64
C PRO A 297 -0.61 -17.58 -18.51
N ILE A 298 -1.86 -17.18 -18.76
CA ILE A 298 -2.97 -18.10 -18.85
C ILE A 298 -2.75 -18.97 -20.10
N LEU A 299 -2.65 -20.29 -19.91
CA LEU A 299 -2.57 -21.22 -21.02
C LEU A 299 -3.88 -21.14 -21.80
N GLN A 300 -3.81 -20.75 -23.06
CA GLN A 300 -4.96 -20.48 -23.93
C GLN A 300 -5.90 -21.68 -24.13
N ASP A 301 -5.45 -22.89 -23.83
CA ASP A 301 -6.18 -24.15 -24.05
C ASP A 301 -6.85 -24.71 -22.78
N GLU A 302 -6.58 -24.17 -21.61
CA GLU A 302 -7.33 -24.52 -20.41
C GLU A 302 -8.46 -23.50 -20.25
N LEU A 303 -9.70 -23.97 -20.26
CA LEU A 303 -10.84 -23.17 -19.84
C LEU A 303 -10.44 -22.52 -18.52
N PRO A 304 -10.44 -21.19 -18.42
CA PRO A 304 -10.14 -20.54 -17.17
C PRO A 304 -11.17 -21.04 -16.17
N LEU A 305 -10.73 -21.97 -15.33
CA LEU A 305 -11.38 -22.14 -14.04
C LEU A 305 -11.25 -20.77 -13.43
N ALA A 306 -12.31 -19.98 -13.60
CA ALA A 306 -12.51 -18.68 -13.05
C ALA A 306 -11.18 -18.08 -12.52
N ASP A 307 -10.65 -17.05 -13.17
CA ASP A 307 -10.10 -15.97 -12.42
C ASP A 307 -8.60 -15.82 -12.35
N GLY A 308 -7.85 -16.36 -13.25
CA GLY A 308 -6.45 -16.00 -13.39
C GLY A 308 -6.21 -14.51 -13.70
N THR A 309 -7.23 -13.80 -14.19
CA THR A 309 -7.11 -12.42 -14.65
C THR A 309 -7.53 -11.37 -13.60
N ASP A 310 -8.42 -11.70 -12.66
CA ASP A 310 -8.83 -10.76 -11.63
C ASP A 310 -7.89 -10.84 -10.43
N PHE A 311 -6.96 -9.89 -10.38
CA PHE A 311 -5.98 -9.81 -9.31
C PHE A 311 -6.63 -9.67 -7.92
N SER A 312 -7.69 -8.87 -7.81
CA SER A 312 -8.37 -8.62 -6.54
C SER A 312 -9.09 -9.87 -6.01
N GLN A 313 -9.70 -10.67 -6.87
CA GLN A 313 -10.35 -11.94 -6.45
C GLN A 313 -9.35 -12.92 -5.86
N ASN A 314 -8.15 -12.96 -6.41
CA ASN A 314 -7.09 -13.86 -5.97
C ASN A 314 -6.46 -13.48 -4.61
N LEU A 315 -6.87 -12.37 -4.00
CA LEU A 315 -6.39 -11.96 -2.68
C LEU A 315 -7.25 -12.50 -1.52
N PHE A 316 -8.41 -13.08 -1.80
CA PHE A 316 -9.35 -13.48 -0.75
C PHE A 316 -9.71 -14.95 -0.88
N TYR A 317 -9.54 -15.67 0.22
CA TYR A 317 -10.12 -16.98 0.36
C TYR A 317 -11.52 -16.91 0.99
N ARG A 318 -11.68 -16.02 1.97
CA ARG A 318 -12.96 -15.77 2.62
C ARG A 318 -13.40 -14.34 2.34
N GLN A 319 -14.66 -14.15 1.98
CA GLN A 319 -15.21 -12.82 1.77
C GLN A 319 -15.15 -12.01 3.07
N PRO A 320 -14.59 -10.80 3.04
CA PRO A 320 -14.62 -9.88 4.17
C PRO A 320 -16.05 -9.47 4.52
N VAL A 321 -16.30 -9.22 5.79
CA VAL A 321 -17.61 -8.81 6.31
C VAL A 321 -17.50 -7.38 6.83
N SER A 322 -18.47 -6.54 6.50
CA SER A 322 -18.59 -5.19 7.06
C SER A 322 -19.42 -5.18 8.33
N ASP A 323 -18.96 -4.47 9.34
CA ASP A 323 -19.76 -4.10 10.51
C ASP A 323 -19.95 -2.57 10.51
N ALA A 324 -21.07 -2.12 9.95
CA ALA A 324 -21.39 -0.70 9.86
C ALA A 324 -21.65 -0.07 11.24
N THR A 325 -22.08 -0.86 12.23
CA THR A 325 -22.37 -0.38 13.59
C THR A 325 -21.07 0.02 14.30
N GLN A 326 -20.05 -0.80 14.14
CA GLN A 326 -18.73 -0.57 14.71
C GLN A 326 -17.79 0.20 13.76
N GLY A 327 -18.18 0.37 12.49
CA GLY A 327 -17.36 1.04 11.48
C GLY A 327 -16.08 0.29 11.14
N VAL A 328 -16.13 -1.03 11.05
CA VAL A 328 -14.96 -1.89 10.81
C VAL A 328 -15.19 -2.89 9.69
N TRP A 329 -14.11 -3.29 9.03
CA TRP A 329 -14.07 -4.47 8.17
C TRP A 329 -13.52 -5.65 8.95
N LEU A 330 -14.13 -6.82 8.78
CA LEU A 330 -13.71 -8.08 9.39
C LEU A 330 -13.01 -8.93 8.32
N PHE A 331 -11.71 -9.16 8.49
CA PHE A 331 -10.91 -10.09 7.69
C PHE A 331 -10.53 -11.27 8.58
N ASP A 332 -10.90 -12.48 8.19
CA ASP A 332 -10.72 -13.69 9.02
C ASP A 332 -11.27 -13.51 10.46
N ALA A 333 -12.42 -12.84 10.59
CA ALA A 333 -13.04 -12.45 11.85
C ALA A 333 -12.25 -11.41 12.69
N MET A 334 -11.12 -10.93 12.23
CA MET A 334 -10.36 -9.86 12.88
C MET A 334 -10.86 -8.49 12.43
N PRO A 335 -11.20 -7.58 13.34
CA PRO A 335 -11.67 -6.25 12.98
C PRO A 335 -10.51 -5.32 12.60
N HIS A 336 -10.71 -4.60 11.51
CA HIS A 336 -9.79 -3.62 10.94
C HIS A 336 -10.44 -2.25 10.86
N ARG A 337 -9.68 -1.21 11.17
CA ARG A 337 -10.10 0.19 11.05
C ARG A 337 -8.97 1.05 10.50
N VAL A 338 -9.31 2.17 9.89
CA VAL A 338 -8.36 3.22 9.52
C VAL A 338 -8.56 4.45 10.40
N ILE A 339 -7.47 5.07 10.84
CA ILE A 339 -7.45 6.35 11.52
C ILE A 339 -6.83 7.36 10.56
N VAL A 340 -7.57 8.41 10.24
CA VAL A 340 -7.12 9.48 9.35
C VAL A 340 -6.72 10.69 10.18
N VAL A 341 -5.62 11.35 9.81
CA VAL A 341 -5.17 12.58 10.46
C VAL A 341 -5.91 13.77 9.83
N ASP A 342 -6.64 14.51 10.65
CA ASP A 342 -7.40 15.70 10.25
C ASP A 342 -6.52 16.95 10.16
N GLN A 343 -5.63 17.15 11.12
CA GLN A 343 -4.85 18.39 11.23
C GLN A 343 -3.40 18.15 11.69
N LEU A 344 -2.53 19.02 11.21
CA LEU A 344 -1.15 19.13 11.64
C LEU A 344 -1.00 20.36 12.56
N ASN A 345 -0.99 20.16 13.87
CA ASN A 345 -0.80 21.26 14.83
C ASN A 345 0.62 21.81 14.83
N LYS A 346 1.57 21.05 14.29
CA LYS A 346 2.97 21.46 14.17
C LYS A 346 3.49 21.03 12.80
N ALA A 347 4.37 21.82 12.21
CA ALA A 347 5.08 21.42 11.01
C ALA A 347 5.86 20.12 11.28
N PRO A 348 5.74 19.11 10.40
CA PRO A 348 6.44 17.86 10.60
C PRO A 348 7.95 18.06 10.51
N LEU A 349 8.68 17.41 11.38
CA LEU A 349 10.14 17.37 11.37
C LEU A 349 10.65 16.36 10.34
N THR A 350 11.89 16.52 9.91
CA THR A 350 12.55 15.55 9.02
C THR A 350 12.52 14.15 9.66
N GLY A 351 11.98 13.17 8.97
CA GLY A 351 11.82 11.81 9.48
C GLY A 351 10.75 11.65 10.54
N HIS A 352 9.69 12.44 10.48
CA HIS A 352 8.66 12.55 11.53
C HIS A 352 8.13 11.21 12.05
N PHE A 353 7.86 10.25 11.16
CA PHE A 353 7.36 8.93 11.54
C PHE A 353 8.46 7.92 11.84
N THR A 354 9.46 7.81 10.99
CA THR A 354 10.41 6.70 11.01
C THR A 354 11.85 7.10 11.34
N GLY A 355 12.13 8.40 11.42
CA GLY A 355 13.41 8.90 11.94
C GLY A 355 13.50 8.77 13.47
N GLU A 356 14.64 8.36 13.96
CA GLU A 356 14.87 8.27 15.39
C GLU A 356 15.02 9.66 16.03
N THR A 357 14.31 9.90 17.10
CA THR A 357 14.36 11.12 17.87
C THR A 357 14.46 10.82 19.36
N LEU A 358 15.13 11.70 20.11
CA LEU A 358 15.16 11.61 21.57
C LEU A 358 13.78 12.00 22.13
N LYS A 359 13.18 11.11 22.88
CA LYS A 359 11.89 11.32 23.54
C LYS A 359 12.00 10.92 25.02
N GLY A 360 12.07 11.92 25.91
CA GLY A 360 12.48 11.67 27.28
C GLY A 360 13.89 11.09 27.31
N ASP A 361 14.07 9.96 27.99
CA ASP A 361 15.34 9.22 28.04
C ASP A 361 15.49 8.16 26.96
N GLY A 362 14.50 8.02 26.06
CA GLY A 362 14.48 7.01 25.00
C GLY A 362 14.77 7.59 23.61
N LEU A 363 15.58 6.88 22.83
CA LEU A 363 15.84 7.17 21.42
C LEU A 363 15.05 6.17 20.58
N ASN A 364 13.96 6.62 19.95
CA ASN A 364 13.08 5.79 19.16
C ASN A 364 12.40 6.61 18.04
N ALA A 365 11.84 5.93 17.06
CA ALA A 365 10.98 6.55 16.04
C ALA A 365 9.53 6.65 16.56
N LEU A 366 8.76 7.60 16.03
CA LEU A 366 7.34 7.71 16.34
C LEU A 366 6.60 6.40 16.00
N PHE A 367 6.95 5.80 14.88
CA PHE A 367 6.36 4.55 14.40
C PHE A 367 6.61 3.36 15.34
N ASP A 368 7.76 3.31 16.03
CA ASP A 368 8.07 2.24 16.99
C ASP A 368 7.15 2.24 18.22
N ARG A 369 6.48 3.35 18.51
CA ARG A 369 5.54 3.51 19.62
C ARG A 369 4.10 3.20 19.27
N MET A 370 3.83 2.98 17.99
CA MET A 370 2.50 2.60 17.52
C MET A 370 2.20 1.14 17.86
N PRO A 371 0.92 0.77 17.94
CA PRO A 371 0.54 -0.62 18.12
C PRO A 371 1.15 -1.53 17.04
N GLU A 372 1.45 -2.77 17.42
CA GLU A 372 1.89 -3.79 16.46
C GLU A 372 0.89 -3.92 15.30
N ASP A 373 1.40 -4.26 14.13
CA ASP A 373 0.63 -4.43 12.89
C ASP A 373 -0.01 -3.13 12.36
N THR A 374 0.38 -1.94 12.87
CA THR A 374 -0.02 -0.67 12.28
C THR A 374 0.62 -0.50 10.92
N LEU A 375 -0.18 -0.09 9.92
CA LEU A 375 0.30 0.26 8.59
C LEU A 375 0.05 1.74 8.35
N LEU A 376 1.11 2.48 8.06
CA LEU A 376 1.08 3.90 7.72
C LEU A 376 0.88 4.07 6.22
N CYS A 377 -0.03 4.95 5.82
CA CYS A 377 -0.19 5.44 4.46
C CYS A 377 -0.07 6.96 4.43
N ILE A 378 0.80 7.47 3.56
CA ILE A 378 0.92 8.91 3.26
C ILE A 378 0.64 9.10 1.79
N THR A 379 -0.39 9.86 1.49
CA THR A 379 -0.82 10.13 0.12
C THR A 379 -0.47 11.57 -0.26
N MET A 380 0.12 11.73 -1.44
CA MET A 380 0.35 13.00 -2.11
C MET A 380 -0.43 13.03 -3.42
N VAL A 381 -1.19 14.09 -3.65
CA VAL A 381 -1.88 14.35 -4.91
C VAL A 381 -1.27 15.60 -5.55
N VAL A 382 -0.72 15.42 -6.73
CA VAL A 382 -0.13 16.51 -7.51
C VAL A 382 -1.24 17.37 -8.09
N THR A 383 -1.28 18.64 -7.70
CA THR A 383 -2.30 19.60 -8.13
C THR A 383 -1.66 20.83 -8.73
N PRO A 384 -2.25 21.42 -9.78
CA PRO A 384 -1.75 22.66 -10.38
C PRO A 384 -1.62 23.78 -9.34
N GLN A 385 -0.50 24.49 -9.35
CA GLN A 385 -0.22 25.54 -8.36
C GLN A 385 -1.17 26.74 -8.51
N ASP A 386 -1.63 27.05 -9.71
CA ASP A 386 -2.61 28.11 -10.00
C ASP A 386 -3.98 27.80 -9.38
N MET A 387 -4.43 26.54 -9.39
CA MET A 387 -5.67 26.14 -8.70
C MET A 387 -5.55 26.34 -7.19
N LEU A 388 -4.40 25.98 -6.61
CA LEU A 388 -4.14 26.17 -5.19
C LEU A 388 -4.03 27.64 -4.82
N GLU A 389 -3.41 28.45 -5.66
CA GLU A 389 -3.37 29.90 -5.46
C GLU A 389 -4.77 30.52 -5.53
N GLY A 390 -5.61 30.07 -6.47
CA GLY A 390 -7.03 30.47 -6.54
C GLY A 390 -7.79 30.12 -5.24
N HIS A 391 -7.54 28.94 -4.68
CA HIS A 391 -8.13 28.53 -3.38
C HIS A 391 -7.64 29.43 -2.23
N LEU A 392 -6.33 29.72 -2.16
CA LEU A 392 -5.76 30.63 -1.16
C LEU A 392 -6.36 32.05 -1.27
N GLN A 393 -6.61 32.51 -2.50
CA GLN A 393 -7.31 33.80 -2.72
C GLN A 393 -8.73 33.78 -2.18
N GLN A 394 -9.46 32.70 -2.39
CA GLN A 394 -10.81 32.56 -1.87
C GLN A 394 -10.83 32.51 -0.33
N LEU A 395 -9.88 31.80 0.30
CA LEU A 395 -9.72 31.79 1.75
C LEU A 395 -9.46 33.21 2.29
N SER A 396 -8.53 33.93 1.67
CA SER A 396 -8.24 35.32 2.06
C SER A 396 -9.45 36.24 1.90
N LYS A 397 -10.23 36.07 0.83
CA LYS A 397 -11.46 36.86 0.59
C LYS A 397 -12.59 36.53 1.58
N LYS A 398 -12.69 35.27 2.05
CA LYS A 398 -13.66 34.83 3.05
C LYS A 398 -13.28 35.25 4.48
N ALA A 399 -12.00 35.44 4.75
CA ALA A 399 -11.49 35.90 6.03
C ALA A 399 -11.70 37.42 6.20
N VAL A 400 -12.98 37.85 6.22
CA VAL A 400 -13.39 39.27 6.37
C VAL A 400 -13.66 39.58 7.83
N GLY A 401 -13.22 40.73 8.29
CA GLY A 401 -13.46 41.21 9.66
C GLY A 401 -12.20 41.17 10.54
N ASP A 402 -12.37 41.66 11.77
CA ASP A 402 -11.26 41.84 12.74
C ASP A 402 -11.28 40.77 13.84
N THR A 403 -11.91 39.63 13.59
CA THR A 403 -11.82 38.48 14.49
C THR A 403 -10.41 37.91 14.43
N GLN A 404 -9.88 37.44 15.58
CA GLN A 404 -8.53 36.83 15.63
C GLN A 404 -8.38 35.70 14.60
N ALA A 405 -9.42 34.88 14.42
CA ALA A 405 -9.43 33.81 13.43
C ALA A 405 -9.26 34.34 11.99
N SER A 406 -9.92 35.45 11.63
CA SER A 406 -9.78 36.08 10.31
C SER A 406 -8.39 36.70 10.09
N ILE A 407 -7.82 37.29 11.13
CA ILE A 407 -6.47 37.86 11.08
C ILE A 407 -5.43 36.75 10.88
N HIS A 408 -5.49 35.68 11.69
CA HIS A 408 -4.58 34.52 11.53
C HIS A 408 -4.71 33.87 10.17
N THR A 409 -5.91 33.66 9.66
CA THR A 409 -6.10 33.09 8.33
C THR A 409 -5.44 33.95 7.22
N ARG A 410 -5.55 35.27 7.32
CA ARG A 410 -4.92 36.17 6.34
C ARG A 410 -3.39 36.17 6.44
N GLU A 411 -2.84 36.13 7.66
CA GLU A 411 -1.40 36.03 7.90
C GLU A 411 -0.83 34.69 7.40
N ASP A 412 -1.53 33.59 7.66
CA ASP A 412 -1.17 32.27 7.18
C ASP A 412 -1.16 32.21 5.65
N VAL A 413 -2.23 32.71 5.00
CA VAL A 413 -2.29 32.79 3.54
C VAL A 413 -1.17 33.65 2.96
N ALA A 414 -0.87 34.80 3.58
CA ALA A 414 0.24 35.66 3.14
C ALA A 414 1.60 34.96 3.27
N THR A 415 1.78 34.22 4.35
CA THR A 415 2.99 33.43 4.60
C THR A 415 3.15 32.30 3.59
N VAL A 416 2.09 31.53 3.36
CA VAL A 416 2.07 30.46 2.35
C VAL A 416 2.39 31.00 0.96
N ARG A 417 1.78 32.11 0.55
CA ARG A 417 2.07 32.75 -0.75
C ARG A 417 3.53 33.18 -0.90
N ARG A 418 4.12 33.70 0.17
CA ARG A 418 5.53 34.12 0.16
C ARG A 418 6.45 32.91 -0.02
N LEU A 419 6.10 31.76 0.57
CA LEU A 419 6.86 30.52 0.46
C LEU A 419 6.72 29.87 -0.91
N ILE A 420 5.49 29.82 -1.48
CA ILE A 420 5.25 29.30 -2.85
C ILE A 420 6.07 30.06 -3.88
N GLY A 421 6.21 31.39 -3.76
CA GLY A 421 7.00 32.19 -4.69
C GLY A 421 8.52 32.00 -4.62
N ARG A 422 9.02 31.15 -3.71
CA ARG A 422 10.46 30.99 -3.43
C ARG A 422 11.07 29.64 -3.77
N GLU A 423 10.40 28.62 -4.14
CA GLU A 423 10.97 27.27 -4.36
C GLU A 423 10.13 26.14 -3.71
N HIS A 424 9.01 26.47 -3.08
CA HIS A 424 8.17 25.47 -2.45
C HIS A 424 6.88 25.30 -3.23
N LYS A 425 6.58 24.05 -3.59
CA LYS A 425 5.28 23.69 -4.16
C LYS A 425 4.35 23.21 -3.06
N LEU A 426 3.09 23.51 -3.26
CA LEU A 426 2.01 23.05 -2.39
C LEU A 426 1.23 21.93 -3.09
N TYR A 427 0.94 20.87 -2.37
CA TYR A 427 0.18 19.73 -2.86
C TYR A 427 -0.97 19.39 -1.91
N ARG A 428 -1.86 18.54 -2.36
CA ARG A 428 -2.84 17.91 -1.48
C ARG A 428 -2.25 16.64 -0.88
N GLY A 429 -2.41 16.44 0.42
CA GLY A 429 -1.87 15.27 1.11
C GLY A 429 -2.83 14.71 2.15
N SER A 430 -2.63 13.47 2.51
CA SER A 430 -3.36 12.78 3.60
C SER A 430 -2.45 11.82 4.33
N ILE A 431 -2.74 11.57 5.59
CA ILE A 431 -2.08 10.59 6.45
C ILE A 431 -3.15 9.67 6.99
N ALA A 432 -3.04 8.39 6.72
CA ALA A 432 -3.93 7.36 7.20
C ALA A 432 -3.15 6.21 7.85
N LEU A 433 -3.69 5.66 8.92
CA LEU A 433 -3.07 4.56 9.65
C LEU A 433 -4.08 3.43 9.81
N PHE A 434 -3.76 2.27 9.24
CA PHE A 434 -4.57 1.07 9.37
C PHE A 434 -4.19 0.32 10.64
N VAL A 435 -5.19 -0.07 11.39
CA VAL A 435 -5.06 -0.79 12.67
C VAL A 435 -5.97 -2.00 12.64
N ARG A 436 -5.52 -3.11 13.24
CA ARG A 436 -6.31 -4.31 13.42
C ARG A 436 -6.23 -4.82 14.84
N GLY A 437 -7.24 -5.54 15.28
CA GLY A 437 -7.26 -6.23 16.55
C GLY A 437 -7.65 -7.69 16.37
N ARG A 438 -7.39 -8.56 17.34
CA ARG A 438 -7.93 -9.94 17.37
C ARG A 438 -9.44 -9.94 17.59
N ASP A 439 -9.92 -8.92 18.30
CA ASP A 439 -11.31 -8.67 18.64
C ASP A 439 -11.55 -7.15 18.73
N HIS A 440 -12.81 -6.76 18.88
CA HIS A 440 -13.19 -5.35 18.99
C HIS A 440 -12.55 -4.65 20.19
N THR A 441 -12.41 -5.33 21.33
CA THR A 441 -11.80 -4.74 22.54
C THR A 441 -10.35 -4.36 22.30
N GLN A 442 -9.58 -5.29 21.74
CA GLN A 442 -8.17 -5.02 21.42
C GLN A 442 -8.04 -3.94 20.32
N LEU A 443 -8.95 -3.94 19.33
CA LEU A 443 -8.95 -2.89 18.31
C LEU A 443 -9.15 -1.52 18.93
N GLU A 444 -10.11 -1.34 19.83
CA GLU A 444 -10.36 -0.06 20.52
C GLU A 444 -9.18 0.37 21.37
N GLU A 445 -8.57 -0.54 22.14
CA GLU A 445 -7.34 -0.25 22.91
C GLU A 445 -6.21 0.24 22.01
N ARG A 446 -6.01 -0.42 20.86
CA ARG A 446 -5.00 -0.04 19.86
C ARG A 446 -5.33 1.31 19.21
N CYS A 447 -6.59 1.58 18.90
CA CYS A 447 -7.01 2.88 18.35
C CYS A 447 -6.76 4.03 19.34
N ILE A 448 -7.08 3.84 20.63
CA ILE A 448 -6.81 4.81 21.69
C ILE A 448 -5.30 5.05 21.82
N THR A 449 -4.51 3.98 21.87
CA THR A 449 -3.05 4.07 21.96
C THR A 449 -2.47 4.82 20.77
N LEU A 450 -2.90 4.48 19.54
CA LEU A 450 -2.46 5.15 18.33
C LEU A 450 -2.83 6.63 18.31
N SER A 451 -4.07 6.97 18.68
CA SER A 451 -4.52 8.36 18.76
C SER A 451 -3.70 9.18 19.75
N ASN A 452 -3.37 8.62 20.92
CA ASN A 452 -2.51 9.28 21.91
C ASN A 452 -1.08 9.50 21.38
N VAL A 453 -0.52 8.54 20.66
CA VAL A 453 0.80 8.65 20.03
C VAL A 453 0.80 9.76 18.97
N LEU A 454 -0.23 9.83 18.15
CA LEU A 454 -0.40 10.87 17.11
C LEU A 454 -0.55 12.26 17.72
N LEU A 455 -1.45 12.43 18.71
CA LEU A 455 -1.65 13.70 19.41
C LEU A 455 -0.35 14.20 20.07
N GLY A 456 0.38 13.30 20.70
CA GLY A 456 1.69 13.60 21.29
C GLY A 456 2.75 14.04 20.26
N ALA A 457 2.57 13.70 19.00
CA ALA A 457 3.42 14.11 17.87
C ALA A 457 2.91 15.38 17.15
N GLY A 458 1.78 15.95 17.57
CA GLY A 458 1.17 17.11 16.94
C GLY A 458 0.32 16.78 15.71
N LEU A 459 -0.07 15.52 15.57
CA LEU A 459 -0.97 15.03 14.54
C LEU A 459 -2.36 14.78 15.16
N VAL A 460 -3.38 15.47 14.70
CA VAL A 460 -4.73 15.34 15.25
C VAL A 460 -5.52 14.34 14.41
N PRO A 461 -5.86 13.16 14.94
CA PRO A 461 -6.70 12.22 14.22
C PRO A 461 -8.16 12.72 14.17
N VAL A 462 -8.89 12.28 13.14
CA VAL A 462 -10.36 12.42 13.10
C VAL A 462 -10.93 11.65 14.28
N GLU A 463 -11.77 12.30 15.07
CA GLU A 463 -12.48 11.64 16.17
C GLU A 463 -13.52 10.66 15.62
N PRO A 464 -13.69 9.46 16.21
CA PRO A 464 -14.59 8.43 15.69
C PRO A 464 -16.02 8.90 15.44
N GLN A 465 -16.53 9.81 16.27
CA GLN A 465 -17.87 10.38 16.10
C GLN A 465 -17.98 11.34 14.91
N ASN A 466 -16.86 11.87 14.42
CA ASN A 466 -16.81 12.80 13.29
C ASN A 466 -16.47 12.08 11.97
N GLU A 467 -16.13 10.80 12.02
CA GLU A 467 -15.85 9.97 10.84
C GLU A 467 -17.18 9.57 10.17
N VAL A 468 -17.49 10.20 9.03
CA VAL A 468 -18.78 10.03 8.35
C VAL A 468 -18.93 8.69 7.64
N GLY A 469 -17.83 8.08 7.24
CA GLY A 469 -17.84 6.83 6.48
C GLY A 469 -16.63 5.96 6.76
N PRO A 470 -16.53 5.36 7.96
CA PRO A 470 -15.34 4.63 8.38
C PRO A 470 -15.01 3.44 7.46
N LEU A 471 -16.03 2.74 6.95
CA LEU A 471 -15.84 1.66 5.98
C LEU A 471 -15.26 2.17 4.65
N ASN A 472 -15.79 3.28 4.15
CA ASN A 472 -15.31 3.90 2.92
C ASN A 472 -13.92 4.54 3.10
N SER A 473 -13.64 5.09 4.28
CA SER A 473 -12.30 5.61 4.60
C SER A 473 -11.25 4.50 4.59
N TYR A 474 -11.59 3.32 5.08
CA TYR A 474 -10.69 2.16 4.99
C TYR A 474 -10.35 1.82 3.54
N LEU A 475 -11.37 1.72 2.69
CA LEU A 475 -11.19 1.42 1.26
C LEU A 475 -10.40 2.51 0.55
N ARG A 476 -10.71 3.76 0.80
CA ARG A 476 -10.12 4.93 0.11
C ARG A 476 -8.61 4.97 0.18
N TRP A 477 -8.03 4.59 1.30
CA TRP A 477 -6.58 4.67 1.51
C TRP A 477 -5.84 3.37 1.19
N LEU A 478 -6.52 2.34 0.69
CA LEU A 478 -5.87 1.19 0.09
C LEU A 478 -5.04 1.61 -1.14
N PRO A 479 -3.97 0.86 -1.49
CA PRO A 479 -3.14 1.20 -2.64
C PRO A 479 -3.97 1.38 -3.91
N CYS A 480 -3.76 2.48 -4.61
CA CYS A 480 -4.43 2.87 -5.86
C CYS A 480 -5.94 3.21 -5.73
N ASN A 481 -6.53 3.17 -4.55
CA ASN A 481 -7.99 3.31 -4.43
C ASN A 481 -8.49 4.75 -4.23
N PHE A 482 -7.63 5.71 -3.91
CA PHE A 482 -8.02 7.11 -3.85
C PHE A 482 -8.26 7.65 -5.27
N ASP A 483 -9.48 8.16 -5.55
CA ASP A 483 -9.80 8.85 -6.80
C ASP A 483 -10.00 10.36 -6.56
N PRO A 484 -9.07 11.21 -6.99
CA PRO A 484 -9.19 12.66 -6.87
C PRO A 484 -10.27 13.26 -7.79
N ASN A 485 -10.77 12.47 -8.76
CA ASN A 485 -11.81 12.90 -9.69
C ASN A 485 -13.22 12.79 -9.11
N GLU A 486 -13.39 12.08 -7.99
CA GLU A 486 -14.64 12.07 -7.25
C GLU A 486 -15.00 13.48 -6.77
N LYS A 487 -16.32 13.79 -6.79
CA LYS A 487 -16.79 15.12 -6.41
C LYS A 487 -16.36 15.48 -4.99
N ARG A 488 -15.58 16.56 -4.86
CA ARG A 488 -15.02 17.09 -3.61
C ARG A 488 -14.06 16.17 -2.86
N ALA A 489 -13.57 15.08 -3.45
CA ALA A 489 -12.64 14.19 -2.78
C ALA A 489 -11.38 14.90 -2.30
N LEU A 490 -10.81 15.77 -3.15
CA LEU A 490 -9.64 16.58 -2.80
C LEU A 490 -9.90 17.54 -1.62
N GLU A 491 -11.08 18.12 -1.53
CA GLU A 491 -11.40 19.09 -0.48
C GLU A 491 -11.69 18.41 0.86
N TRP A 492 -12.37 17.28 0.84
CA TRP A 492 -12.86 16.62 2.05
C TRP A 492 -11.86 15.68 2.69
N TYR A 493 -11.03 15.02 1.87
CA TYR A 493 -10.17 13.95 2.37
C TYR A 493 -8.68 14.27 2.34
N THR A 494 -8.30 15.45 1.83
CA THR A 494 -6.90 15.85 1.76
C THR A 494 -6.69 17.26 2.30
N GLN A 495 -5.51 17.51 2.81
CA GLN A 495 -5.06 18.80 3.33
C GLN A 495 -4.01 19.41 2.39
N MET A 496 -3.86 20.73 2.43
CA MET A 496 -2.76 21.40 1.75
C MET A 496 -1.46 21.21 2.54
N MET A 497 -0.45 20.67 1.88
CA MET A 497 0.86 20.41 2.45
C MET A 497 1.95 20.88 1.50
N PHE A 498 2.99 21.50 2.04
CA PHE A 498 4.20 21.73 1.24
C PHE A 498 4.86 20.41 0.87
N ALA A 499 5.48 20.35 -0.31
CA ALA A 499 6.28 19.18 -0.72
C ALA A 499 7.33 18.81 0.33
N GLN A 500 7.88 19.80 1.04
CA GLN A 500 8.78 19.60 2.17
C GLN A 500 8.10 18.86 3.35
N HIS A 501 6.84 19.17 3.66
CA HIS A 501 6.09 18.45 4.70
C HIS A 501 5.89 17.00 4.32
N ILE A 502 5.56 16.73 3.06
CA ILE A 502 5.40 15.36 2.54
C ILE A 502 6.73 14.62 2.61
N ALA A 503 7.83 15.24 2.23
CA ALA A 503 9.16 14.64 2.34
C ALA A 503 9.56 14.38 3.80
N ASN A 504 9.20 15.27 4.72
CA ASN A 504 9.44 15.09 6.16
C ASN A 504 8.61 13.93 6.77
N LEU A 505 7.37 13.75 6.32
CA LEU A 505 6.47 12.69 6.75
C LEU A 505 6.80 11.34 6.13
N SER A 506 7.36 11.34 4.90
CA SER A 506 7.63 10.11 4.14
C SER A 506 8.49 9.13 4.94
N PRO A 507 8.13 7.84 4.96
CA PRO A 507 8.77 6.85 5.81
C PRO A 507 10.08 6.30 5.21
N ILE A 508 10.86 7.15 4.55
CA ILE A 508 12.13 6.80 3.90
C ILE A 508 13.30 6.69 4.88
N TRP A 509 13.11 7.07 6.13
CA TRP A 509 14.10 7.00 7.18
C TRP A 509 13.98 5.67 7.92
N GLY A 510 15.10 5.10 8.30
CA GLY A 510 15.12 3.83 8.97
C GLY A 510 16.44 3.56 9.65
N ARG A 511 16.67 2.30 9.94
CA ARG A 511 17.90 1.78 10.52
C ARG A 511 18.67 1.00 9.49
N THR A 512 20.00 0.97 9.63
CA THR A 512 20.83 0.20 8.73
C THR A 512 20.55 -1.29 8.88
N THR A 513 20.54 -2.00 7.76
CA THR A 513 20.45 -3.46 7.69
C THR A 513 21.78 -4.11 7.30
N GLY A 514 22.86 -3.30 7.28
CA GLY A 514 24.19 -3.75 6.89
C GLY A 514 24.41 -3.76 5.38
N THR A 515 25.26 -4.65 4.93
CA THR A 515 25.73 -4.71 3.53
C THR A 515 24.91 -5.64 2.65
N GLY A 516 24.04 -6.45 3.23
CA GLY A 516 23.30 -7.49 2.52
C GLY A 516 24.07 -8.80 2.34
N HIS A 517 25.27 -8.93 2.91
CA HIS A 517 26.07 -10.16 2.88
C HIS A 517 26.03 -10.85 4.26
N PRO A 518 25.28 -11.95 4.42
CA PRO A 518 25.02 -12.55 5.73
C PRO A 518 26.16 -13.44 6.23
N GLY A 519 27.37 -12.88 6.38
CA GLY A 519 28.48 -13.53 7.06
C GLY A 519 28.27 -13.55 8.56
N PHE A 520 28.18 -12.36 9.19
CA PHE A 520 27.65 -12.17 10.53
C PHE A 520 26.24 -11.63 10.45
N THR A 521 25.33 -12.19 11.23
CA THR A 521 23.97 -11.72 11.38
C THR A 521 23.77 -11.20 12.79
N LEU A 522 23.58 -9.90 12.91
CA LEU A 522 23.15 -9.21 14.12
C LEU A 522 21.75 -8.68 13.91
N PHE A 523 21.18 -8.07 14.90
CA PHE A 523 19.88 -7.41 14.78
C PHE A 523 20.04 -5.95 15.16
N ASN A 524 19.46 -5.06 14.34
CA ASN A 524 19.43 -3.66 14.70
C ASN A 524 18.38 -3.39 15.80
N ARG A 525 18.34 -2.17 16.30
CA ARG A 525 17.41 -1.77 17.39
C ARG A 525 15.94 -1.94 17.03
N GLY A 526 15.60 -1.86 15.75
CA GLY A 526 14.23 -2.06 15.24
C GLY A 526 13.85 -3.51 15.00
N GLY A 527 14.76 -4.47 15.28
CA GLY A 527 14.50 -5.90 15.12
C GLY A 527 14.87 -6.47 13.75
N ALA A 528 15.31 -5.64 12.80
CA ALA A 528 15.70 -6.13 11.49
C ALA A 528 17.12 -6.73 11.51
N PRO A 529 17.39 -7.78 10.71
CA PRO A 529 18.73 -8.33 10.55
C PRO A 529 19.68 -7.27 10.02
N LEU A 530 20.86 -7.24 10.62
CA LEU A 530 22.00 -6.45 10.19
C LEU A 530 23.09 -7.41 9.78
N THR A 531 23.39 -7.45 8.50
CA THR A 531 24.30 -8.41 7.89
C THR A 531 25.61 -7.75 7.47
N PHE A 532 26.70 -8.44 7.70
CA PHE A 532 28.04 -8.00 7.33
C PHE A 532 28.97 -9.21 7.19
N ASP A 533 29.75 -9.25 6.12
CA ASP A 533 30.78 -10.28 5.93
C ASP A 533 32.17 -9.66 5.86
N PRO A 534 33.00 -9.76 6.92
CA PRO A 534 34.35 -9.22 6.92
C PRO A 534 35.28 -9.89 5.93
N PHE A 535 34.92 -11.06 5.39
CA PHE A 535 35.69 -11.76 4.37
C PHE A 535 35.28 -11.40 2.95
N ASN A 536 34.12 -10.78 2.77
CA ASN A 536 33.69 -10.30 1.47
C ASN A 536 34.44 -9.00 1.10
N LYS A 537 35.04 -8.98 -0.09
CA LYS A 537 35.78 -7.81 -0.57
C LYS A 537 34.93 -6.55 -0.76
N LEU A 538 33.63 -6.72 -0.99
CA LEU A 538 32.71 -5.60 -1.14
C LEU A 538 32.37 -4.94 0.21
N ASP A 539 32.40 -5.72 1.31
CA ASP A 539 32.10 -5.22 2.65
C ASP A 539 33.33 -4.59 3.33
N ARG A 540 34.49 -5.15 3.00
CA ARG A 540 35.77 -4.59 3.44
C ARG A 540 36.45 -3.88 2.28
N GLN A 541 36.64 -2.63 2.33
CA GLN A 541 37.32 -1.90 1.26
C GLN A 541 38.85 -2.19 1.21
N MET A 542 39.45 -2.53 2.34
CA MET A 542 40.89 -2.77 2.45
C MET A 542 41.22 -4.06 3.23
N ASN A 543 41.15 -4.03 4.55
CA ASN A 543 41.53 -5.12 5.44
C ASN A 543 40.34 -5.76 6.15
N ALA A 544 40.48 -7.03 6.56
CA ALA A 544 39.47 -7.74 7.36
C ALA A 544 39.57 -7.41 8.89
N HIS A 545 40.29 -6.34 9.26
CA HIS A 545 40.41 -5.93 10.64
C HIS A 545 39.18 -5.14 11.07
N GLY A 546 38.60 -5.46 12.21
CA GLY A 546 37.45 -4.81 12.78
C GLY A 546 37.69 -4.34 14.23
N PHE A 547 37.04 -3.27 14.63
CA PHE A 547 37.02 -2.82 16.01
C PHE A 547 35.59 -2.82 16.52
N ILE A 548 35.36 -3.37 17.72
CA ILE A 548 34.06 -3.36 18.39
C ILE A 548 34.15 -2.42 19.58
N PHE A 549 33.39 -1.33 19.50
CA PHE A 549 33.27 -0.34 20.56
C PHE A 549 31.95 -0.48 21.30
N GLY A 550 32.00 -0.29 22.58
CA GLY A 550 30.81 -0.26 23.43
C GLY A 550 31.16 -0.01 24.90
N PRO A 551 30.26 0.54 25.69
CA PRO A 551 30.49 0.73 27.12
C PRO A 551 30.67 -0.60 27.85
N THR A 552 31.16 -0.54 29.08
CA THR A 552 31.29 -1.72 29.95
C THR A 552 29.89 -2.33 30.18
N GLY A 553 29.76 -3.64 30.07
CA GLY A 553 28.48 -4.34 30.23
C GLY A 553 27.59 -4.39 28.97
N SER A 554 28.03 -3.83 27.83
CA SER A 554 27.27 -3.84 26.58
C SER A 554 27.29 -5.18 25.81
N GLY A 555 27.83 -6.24 26.38
CA GLY A 555 27.85 -7.56 25.76
C GLY A 555 28.93 -7.77 24.70
N LYS A 556 29.93 -6.88 24.57
CA LYS A 556 31.03 -7.01 23.57
C LYS A 556 31.67 -8.39 23.56
N SER A 557 32.05 -8.91 24.75
CA SER A 557 32.72 -10.21 24.88
C SER A 557 31.80 -11.41 24.63
N ALA A 558 30.48 -11.21 24.70
CA ALA A 558 29.50 -12.24 24.38
C ALA A 558 29.20 -12.29 22.88
N SER A 559 29.47 -11.19 22.16
CA SER A 559 29.23 -11.07 20.71
C SER A 559 30.44 -11.52 19.87
N LEU A 560 31.62 -11.70 20.51
CA LEU A 560 32.84 -12.24 19.90
C LEU A 560 32.99 -13.74 20.13
#